data_f106d890cd89cd51c0c6c815c0862525
#
_entry.id   f106d890cd89cd51c0c6c815c0862525
#
_cell.length_a   1.000
_cell.length_b   1.000
_cell.length_c   1.000
_cell.angle_alpha   90.00
_cell.angle_beta   90.00
_cell.angle_gamma   90.00
#
_symmetry.space_group_name_H-M   'P 1'
#
loop_
_entity.id
_entity.type
_entity.pdbx_description
1 polymer ?
#
loop_
_entity_poly.entity_id
_entity_poly.type
_entity_poly.pdbx_seq_one_letter_code
_entity_poly.pdbx_strand_id
1 'polypeptide(L)'
;MVLDVVFNHTAESEKSFPTFCQRGIDDKTYYWQNEHGDYLNWTGCGNMLNLANDVTRKWVLDCLRYWVTECHVDGFRFDLATVLGRETPDFNPNAKLFAEMEQDDVLQQIKLIAEPWDIGHYGYQVGYFPAYFSQWNDRFRDDMCRFWLWQSGEVGAFAERFAGSSDIFKREGRLPHGSLNFITAHDGFTLRDLVSYNHKHNDANGEENRDGRNENYSYNHGVEGSQLDLADEWQSAVENNRVLSEKGLLGSLLLANGVPMLLAGDEFGNSQYGNNNAYCQDNEITWLKWNDFNQTLFDFTKQTIALRKKIQSLQQEAWWSDENVAWLNTGGNPMTLDDWHNRESKALQVMLDGKYLFLINAKTEPQSFYLPKGKWKKIAETENSMIQQCDVSGIAFEVLEHMDDENDGVCYEK
;
A
#
# COMPACT_ATOMS: atom_id res chain seq x y z
N MET A 1 -15.81 10.30 2.11
CA MET A 1 -15.72 9.10 2.98
C MET A 1 -15.89 7.85 2.12
N VAL A 2 -15.01 6.84 2.24
CA VAL A 2 -15.14 5.54 1.57
C VAL A 2 -15.53 4.52 2.62
N LEU A 3 -16.56 3.70 2.34
CA LEU A 3 -16.96 2.61 3.23
C LEU A 3 -16.31 1.30 2.79
N ASP A 4 -15.86 0.52 3.77
CA ASP A 4 -15.50 -0.88 3.58
C ASP A 4 -16.76 -1.73 3.68
N VAL A 5 -17.08 -2.49 2.62
CA VAL A 5 -18.34 -3.22 2.51
C VAL A 5 -18.10 -4.69 2.21
N VAL A 6 -18.88 -5.52 2.86
CA VAL A 6 -18.82 -6.98 2.75
C VAL A 6 -20.03 -7.48 1.97
N PHE A 7 -19.84 -7.77 0.67
CA PHE A 7 -20.84 -8.39 -0.20
C PHE A 7 -20.35 -9.74 -0.76
N ASN A 8 -19.35 -10.32 -0.13
CA ASN A 8 -18.85 -11.65 -0.49
C ASN A 8 -19.48 -12.78 0.33
N HIS A 9 -19.84 -12.52 1.60
CA HIS A 9 -20.49 -13.49 2.50
C HIS A 9 -21.45 -12.80 3.47
N THR A 10 -22.10 -13.60 4.32
CA THR A 10 -22.93 -13.10 5.43
C THR A 10 -22.53 -13.76 6.74
N ALA A 11 -22.96 -13.15 7.86
CA ALA A 11 -22.72 -13.66 9.20
C ALA A 11 -23.40 -15.01 9.54
N GLU A 12 -24.19 -15.55 8.61
CA GLU A 12 -24.85 -16.86 8.78
C GLU A 12 -23.90 -18.06 8.74
N SER A 13 -22.64 -17.84 8.30
CA SER A 13 -21.62 -18.88 8.23
C SER A 13 -22.10 -20.16 7.51
N GLU A 14 -21.84 -21.34 8.05
CA GLU A 14 -22.27 -22.62 7.50
C GLU A 14 -23.76 -22.89 7.75
N LYS A 15 -24.33 -23.89 7.03
CA LYS A 15 -25.74 -24.29 7.17
C LYS A 15 -26.16 -24.76 8.57
N SER A 16 -25.21 -25.24 9.36
CA SER A 16 -25.42 -25.67 10.74
C SER A 16 -25.61 -24.52 11.72
N PHE A 17 -25.23 -23.29 11.32
CA PHE A 17 -25.38 -22.10 12.15
C PHE A 17 -26.79 -21.51 12.09
N PRO A 18 -27.18 -20.67 13.06
CA PRO A 18 -28.48 -20.02 13.06
C PRO A 18 -28.76 -19.17 11.82
N THR A 19 -30.01 -19.05 11.45
CA THR A 19 -30.48 -18.17 10.39
C THR A 19 -30.69 -16.75 10.90
N PHE A 20 -30.03 -15.76 10.29
CA PHE A 20 -30.10 -14.36 10.71
C PHE A 20 -30.68 -13.41 9.65
N CYS A 21 -30.41 -13.67 8.37
CA CYS A 21 -30.76 -12.74 7.28
C CYS A 21 -31.22 -13.47 6.01
N GLN A 22 -30.46 -13.44 4.93
CA GLN A 22 -30.84 -13.88 3.57
C GLN A 22 -31.20 -15.35 3.49
N ARG A 23 -30.60 -16.23 4.30
CA ARG A 23 -30.99 -17.65 4.35
C ARG A 23 -32.46 -17.85 4.70
N GLY A 24 -32.98 -17.01 5.61
CA GLY A 24 -34.40 -17.08 6.02
C GLY A 24 -35.37 -16.55 4.96
N ILE A 25 -34.88 -15.81 3.97
CA ILE A 25 -35.67 -15.28 2.86
C ILE A 25 -35.71 -16.32 1.72
N ASP A 26 -34.55 -16.64 1.15
CA ASP A 26 -34.38 -17.65 0.09
C ASP A 26 -32.93 -18.14 0.01
N ASP A 27 -32.64 -19.26 0.64
CA ASP A 27 -31.30 -19.82 0.74
C ASP A 27 -30.63 -20.07 -0.63
N LYS A 28 -31.38 -20.59 -1.61
CA LYS A 28 -30.83 -20.93 -2.93
C LYS A 28 -30.60 -19.73 -3.83
N THR A 29 -31.35 -18.67 -3.66
CA THR A 29 -31.19 -17.44 -4.41
C THR A 29 -29.97 -16.65 -3.97
N TYR A 30 -29.75 -16.56 -2.65
CA TYR A 30 -28.70 -15.68 -2.12
C TYR A 30 -27.32 -16.33 -2.01
N TYR A 31 -27.23 -17.70 -1.89
CA TYR A 31 -25.95 -18.37 -1.65
C TYR A 31 -25.56 -19.32 -2.77
N TRP A 32 -24.27 -19.35 -3.10
CA TRP A 32 -23.69 -20.37 -3.92
C TRP A 32 -23.74 -21.73 -3.21
N GLN A 33 -24.28 -22.74 -3.89
CA GLN A 33 -24.38 -24.10 -3.40
C GLN A 33 -23.90 -25.09 -4.47
N ASN A 34 -23.29 -26.19 -4.02
CA ASN A 34 -22.98 -27.33 -4.88
C ASN A 34 -24.25 -28.15 -5.17
N GLU A 35 -24.13 -29.22 -5.96
CA GLU A 35 -25.23 -30.10 -6.30
C GLU A 35 -25.85 -30.86 -5.11
N HIS A 36 -25.09 -30.97 -3.98
CA HIS A 36 -25.56 -31.56 -2.73
C HIS A 36 -26.22 -30.53 -1.81
N GLY A 37 -26.22 -29.27 -2.20
CA GLY A 37 -26.79 -28.18 -1.44
C GLY A 37 -25.85 -27.64 -0.35
N ASP A 38 -24.57 -28.00 -0.32
CA ASP A 38 -23.58 -27.39 0.58
C ASP A 38 -23.11 -26.05 0.04
N TYR A 39 -22.81 -25.12 0.93
CA TYR A 39 -22.30 -23.81 0.50
C TYR A 39 -20.90 -23.90 -0.10
N LEU A 40 -20.67 -23.16 -1.18
CA LEU A 40 -19.33 -22.83 -1.60
C LEU A 40 -18.77 -21.82 -0.60
N ASN A 41 -17.50 -22.00 -0.21
CA ASN A 41 -16.85 -21.19 0.83
C ASN A 41 -15.47 -20.73 0.36
N TRP A 42 -15.42 -19.80 -0.61
CA TRP A 42 -14.18 -19.18 -1.07
C TRP A 42 -13.86 -17.87 -0.33
N THR A 43 -14.64 -17.57 0.70
CA THR A 43 -14.45 -16.42 1.59
C THR A 43 -13.73 -16.80 2.89
N GLY A 44 -13.72 -18.06 3.27
CA GLY A 44 -13.23 -18.51 4.58
C GLY A 44 -14.27 -18.39 5.71
N CYS A 45 -15.45 -17.78 5.43
CA CYS A 45 -16.46 -17.43 6.42
C CYS A 45 -17.67 -18.39 6.43
N GLY A 46 -17.57 -19.53 5.75
CA GLY A 46 -18.60 -20.59 5.77
C GLY A 46 -19.65 -20.49 4.66
N ASN A 47 -19.78 -19.36 3.98
CA ASN A 47 -20.68 -19.18 2.85
C ASN A 47 -20.13 -18.18 1.82
N MET A 48 -20.77 -18.12 0.66
CA MET A 48 -20.49 -17.14 -0.38
C MET A 48 -21.78 -16.70 -1.05
N LEU A 49 -21.97 -15.38 -1.22
CA LEU A 49 -23.13 -14.82 -1.90
C LEU A 49 -23.12 -15.12 -3.41
N ASN A 50 -24.28 -15.45 -3.96
CA ASN A 50 -24.45 -15.76 -5.37
C ASN A 50 -24.77 -14.49 -6.18
N LEU A 51 -23.74 -13.79 -6.61
CA LEU A 51 -23.87 -12.57 -7.42
C LEU A 51 -24.13 -12.84 -8.92
N ALA A 52 -24.13 -14.11 -9.34
CA ALA A 52 -24.67 -14.50 -10.65
C ALA A 52 -26.21 -14.41 -10.69
N ASN A 53 -26.88 -14.42 -9.53
CA ASN A 53 -28.33 -14.29 -9.43
C ASN A 53 -28.80 -12.84 -9.50
N ASP A 54 -29.79 -12.56 -10.33
CA ASP A 54 -30.31 -11.19 -10.57
C ASP A 54 -30.90 -10.55 -9.30
N VAL A 55 -31.53 -11.35 -8.43
CA VAL A 55 -32.12 -10.84 -7.16
C VAL A 55 -31.03 -10.41 -6.21
N THR A 56 -29.97 -11.22 -6.07
CA THR A 56 -28.84 -10.89 -5.19
C THR A 56 -28.09 -9.65 -5.70
N ARG A 57 -27.85 -9.54 -7.02
CA ARG A 57 -27.23 -8.35 -7.60
C ARG A 57 -28.06 -7.09 -7.37
N LYS A 58 -29.37 -7.18 -7.63
CA LYS A 58 -30.28 -6.05 -7.39
C LYS A 58 -30.22 -5.58 -5.93
N TRP A 59 -30.23 -6.51 -4.99
CA TRP A 59 -30.11 -6.18 -3.56
C TRP A 59 -28.82 -5.45 -3.26
N VAL A 60 -27.66 -5.91 -3.79
CA VAL A 60 -26.35 -5.25 -3.61
C VAL A 60 -26.39 -3.83 -4.19
N LEU A 61 -26.87 -3.66 -5.43
CA LEU A 61 -26.95 -2.36 -6.08
C LEU A 61 -27.87 -1.40 -5.33
N ASP A 62 -29.00 -1.87 -4.83
CA ASP A 62 -29.93 -1.04 -4.03
C ASP A 62 -29.29 -0.59 -2.72
N CYS A 63 -28.50 -1.46 -2.05
CA CYS A 63 -27.72 -1.10 -0.86
C CYS A 63 -26.66 -0.02 -1.18
N LEU A 64 -25.89 -0.21 -2.26
CA LEU A 64 -24.85 0.76 -2.67
C LEU A 64 -25.45 2.13 -3.00
N ARG A 65 -26.53 2.17 -3.78
CA ARG A 65 -27.24 3.42 -4.09
C ARG A 65 -27.74 4.12 -2.83
N TYR A 66 -28.32 3.37 -1.88
CA TYR A 66 -28.80 3.93 -0.60
C TYR A 66 -27.67 4.63 0.16
N TRP A 67 -26.53 3.99 0.29
CA TRP A 67 -25.38 4.58 0.98
C TRP A 67 -24.87 5.86 0.29
N VAL A 68 -24.92 5.92 -1.03
CA VAL A 68 -24.52 7.12 -1.77
C VAL A 68 -25.58 8.22 -1.66
N THR A 69 -26.85 7.90 -1.93
CA THR A 69 -27.90 8.92 -2.03
C THR A 69 -28.38 9.44 -0.69
N GLU A 70 -28.51 8.56 0.31
CA GLU A 70 -29.06 8.91 1.63
C GLU A 70 -27.98 9.21 2.66
N CYS A 71 -26.83 8.52 2.57
CA CYS A 71 -25.74 8.65 3.55
C CYS A 71 -24.56 9.47 3.02
N HIS A 72 -24.58 9.84 1.73
CA HIS A 72 -23.58 10.71 1.08
C HIS A 72 -22.15 10.20 1.18
N VAL A 73 -21.93 8.89 1.00
CA VAL A 73 -20.58 8.32 0.91
C VAL A 73 -19.96 8.58 -0.46
N ASP A 74 -18.63 8.74 -0.51
CA ASP A 74 -17.87 9.07 -1.72
C ASP A 74 -17.32 7.83 -2.44
N GLY A 75 -17.55 6.63 -1.90
CA GLY A 75 -17.09 5.39 -2.50
C GLY A 75 -17.14 4.18 -1.59
N PHE A 76 -16.71 3.05 -2.15
CA PHE A 76 -16.66 1.76 -1.46
C PHE A 76 -15.33 1.04 -1.69
N ARG A 77 -14.84 0.37 -0.65
CA ARG A 77 -13.85 -0.72 -0.77
C ARG A 77 -14.61 -2.03 -0.56
N PHE A 78 -14.50 -2.93 -1.52
CA PHE A 78 -15.16 -4.23 -1.48
C PHE A 78 -14.18 -5.28 -0.95
N ASP A 79 -14.54 -5.83 0.20
CA ASP A 79 -13.87 -6.97 0.81
C ASP A 79 -13.97 -8.20 -0.09
N LEU A 80 -12.88 -8.95 -0.26
CA LEU A 80 -12.76 -10.14 -1.13
C LEU A 80 -13.50 -9.96 -2.47
N ALA A 81 -13.21 -8.86 -3.16
CA ALA A 81 -13.98 -8.40 -4.31
C ALA A 81 -13.98 -9.37 -5.51
N THR A 82 -13.06 -10.35 -5.55
CA THR A 82 -13.08 -11.40 -6.57
C THR A 82 -14.41 -12.15 -6.59
N VAL A 83 -15.07 -12.32 -5.43
CA VAL A 83 -16.41 -12.92 -5.34
C VAL A 83 -17.45 -12.17 -6.16
N LEU A 84 -17.34 -10.84 -6.28
CA LEU A 84 -18.27 -10.01 -7.02
C LEU A 84 -18.29 -10.33 -8.52
N GLY A 85 -17.16 -10.79 -9.05
CA GLY A 85 -16.99 -11.18 -10.45
C GLY A 85 -17.23 -12.65 -10.74
N ARG A 86 -17.63 -13.45 -9.76
CA ARG A 86 -17.88 -14.88 -9.97
C ARG A 86 -19.31 -15.13 -10.44
N GLU A 87 -19.47 -15.44 -11.74
CA GLU A 87 -20.76 -15.88 -12.34
C GLU A 87 -20.82 -17.38 -12.55
N THR A 88 -19.66 -18.00 -12.61
CA THR A 88 -19.36 -19.45 -12.55
C THR A 88 -18.30 -19.62 -11.44
N PRO A 89 -17.73 -20.81 -11.24
CA PRO A 89 -16.56 -20.93 -10.37
C PRO A 89 -15.44 -19.95 -10.70
N ASP A 90 -15.26 -19.58 -11.98
CA ASP A 90 -14.18 -18.67 -12.39
C ASP A 90 -14.59 -17.19 -12.30
N PHE A 91 -13.57 -16.34 -12.07
CA PHE A 91 -13.73 -14.89 -12.12
C PHE A 91 -13.92 -14.41 -13.56
N ASN A 92 -14.89 -13.50 -13.76
CA ASN A 92 -15.17 -12.84 -15.02
C ASN A 92 -15.04 -11.32 -14.85
N PRO A 93 -14.03 -10.65 -15.46
CA PRO A 93 -13.92 -9.20 -15.38
C PRO A 93 -15.08 -8.44 -16.05
N ASN A 94 -15.87 -9.13 -16.87
CA ASN A 94 -17.07 -8.61 -17.50
C ASN A 94 -18.35 -9.15 -16.85
N ALA A 95 -18.32 -9.54 -15.60
CA ALA A 95 -19.46 -10.02 -14.85
C ALA A 95 -20.61 -8.99 -14.88
N LYS A 96 -21.84 -9.49 -14.86
CA LYS A 96 -23.05 -8.64 -14.94
C LYS A 96 -23.07 -7.55 -13.86
N LEU A 97 -22.66 -7.88 -12.63
CA LEU A 97 -22.62 -6.89 -11.56
C LEU A 97 -21.70 -5.71 -11.92
N PHE A 98 -20.53 -6.00 -12.49
CA PHE A 98 -19.60 -4.95 -12.92
C PHE A 98 -20.19 -4.09 -14.05
N ALA A 99 -20.82 -4.73 -15.04
CA ALA A 99 -21.50 -4.00 -16.13
C ALA A 99 -22.69 -3.16 -15.62
N GLU A 100 -23.44 -3.65 -14.65
CA GLU A 100 -24.54 -2.92 -14.00
C GLU A 100 -24.00 -1.75 -13.16
N MET A 101 -22.87 -1.89 -12.45
CA MET A 101 -22.22 -0.78 -11.73
C MET A 101 -21.68 0.29 -12.69
N GLU A 102 -21.07 -0.11 -13.81
CA GLU A 102 -20.53 0.81 -14.82
C GLU A 102 -21.63 1.66 -15.48
N GLN A 103 -22.83 1.11 -15.62
CA GLN A 103 -23.99 1.79 -16.25
C GLN A 103 -24.86 2.55 -15.27
N ASP A 104 -24.58 2.48 -13.97
CA ASP A 104 -25.39 3.09 -12.94
C ASP A 104 -25.02 4.57 -12.74
N ASP A 105 -25.98 5.48 -12.97
CA ASP A 105 -25.76 6.94 -12.90
C ASP A 105 -25.26 7.43 -11.54
N VAL A 106 -25.54 6.70 -10.45
CA VAL A 106 -25.08 7.01 -9.10
C VAL A 106 -23.67 6.47 -8.86
N LEU A 107 -23.44 5.20 -9.22
CA LEU A 107 -22.18 4.51 -8.92
C LEU A 107 -21.01 4.96 -9.82
N GLN A 108 -21.28 5.48 -11.02
CA GLN A 108 -20.24 6.07 -11.88
C GLN A 108 -19.57 7.30 -11.27
N GLN A 109 -20.19 7.96 -10.31
CA GLN A 109 -19.72 9.23 -9.76
C GLN A 109 -18.83 9.05 -8.52
N ILE A 110 -18.68 7.83 -8.03
CA ILE A 110 -18.00 7.52 -6.78
C ILE A 110 -16.75 6.64 -7.00
N LYS A 111 -15.94 6.51 -5.95
CA LYS A 111 -14.74 5.66 -5.98
C LYS A 111 -15.12 4.21 -5.69
N LEU A 112 -14.69 3.29 -6.55
CA LEU A 112 -14.84 1.85 -6.37
C LEU A 112 -13.45 1.23 -6.23
N ILE A 113 -13.22 0.56 -5.11
CA ILE A 113 -11.93 -0.02 -4.74
C ILE A 113 -12.14 -1.51 -4.50
N ALA A 114 -11.35 -2.35 -5.15
CA ALA A 114 -11.38 -3.78 -4.95
C ALA A 114 -10.24 -4.24 -4.05
N GLU A 115 -10.54 -5.13 -3.11
CA GLU A 115 -9.60 -6.10 -2.62
C GLU A 115 -9.57 -7.27 -3.62
N PRO A 116 -8.56 -7.37 -4.48
CA PRO A 116 -8.67 -8.15 -5.71
C PRO A 116 -8.26 -9.63 -5.53
N TRP A 117 -8.72 -10.27 -4.47
CA TRP A 117 -8.51 -11.70 -4.20
C TRP A 117 -9.65 -12.33 -3.42
N ASP A 118 -9.67 -13.65 -3.38
CA ASP A 118 -10.37 -14.52 -2.44
C ASP A 118 -9.56 -15.84 -2.28
N ILE A 119 -9.99 -16.76 -1.43
CA ILE A 119 -9.27 -18.01 -1.17
C ILE A 119 -9.64 -19.16 -2.12
N GLY A 120 -10.50 -18.91 -3.10
CA GLY A 120 -10.96 -19.90 -4.06
C GLY A 120 -9.97 -20.15 -5.20
N HIS A 121 -10.33 -21.11 -6.05
CA HIS A 121 -9.56 -21.38 -7.26
C HIS A 121 -9.49 -20.14 -8.15
N TYR A 122 -8.29 -19.82 -8.67
CA TYR A 122 -8.04 -18.56 -9.39
C TYR A 122 -8.57 -17.31 -8.66
N GLY A 123 -8.48 -17.27 -7.33
CA GLY A 123 -8.97 -16.16 -6.52
C GLY A 123 -8.17 -14.88 -6.63
N TYR A 124 -6.88 -14.95 -6.96
CA TYR A 124 -5.99 -13.76 -7.06
C TYR A 124 -6.17 -13.06 -8.39
N GLN A 125 -6.73 -11.84 -8.37
CA GLN A 125 -7.16 -11.09 -9.57
C GLN A 125 -6.59 -9.66 -9.64
N VAL A 126 -5.44 -9.41 -9.02
CA VAL A 126 -4.77 -8.10 -9.09
C VAL A 126 -4.45 -7.74 -10.54
N GLY A 127 -4.92 -6.57 -10.99
CA GLY A 127 -4.76 -6.08 -12.36
C GLY A 127 -5.85 -6.55 -13.34
N TYR A 128 -6.82 -7.38 -12.92
CA TYR A 128 -7.83 -7.94 -13.81
C TYR A 128 -9.25 -7.37 -13.63
N PHE A 129 -9.49 -6.55 -12.62
CA PHE A 129 -10.79 -5.87 -12.45
C PHE A 129 -11.05 -4.85 -13.57
N PRO A 130 -12.30 -4.43 -13.83
CA PRO A 130 -12.61 -3.35 -14.78
C PRO A 130 -11.79 -2.08 -14.52
N ALA A 131 -11.53 -1.29 -15.56
CA ALA A 131 -10.62 -0.13 -15.49
C ALA A 131 -11.08 0.98 -14.53
N TYR A 132 -12.37 1.06 -14.24
CA TYR A 132 -12.94 2.03 -13.30
C TYR A 132 -12.76 1.66 -11.82
N PHE A 133 -12.26 0.43 -11.51
CA PHE A 133 -11.85 0.06 -10.16
C PHE A 133 -10.39 0.44 -9.89
N SER A 134 -10.13 1.06 -8.74
CA SER A 134 -8.82 1.00 -8.12
C SER A 134 -8.68 -0.32 -7.34
N GLN A 135 -7.48 -0.86 -7.26
CA GLN A 135 -7.25 -2.17 -6.67
C GLN A 135 -6.14 -2.09 -5.63
N TRP A 136 -6.33 -2.73 -4.50
CA TRP A 136 -5.27 -2.93 -3.53
C TRP A 136 -4.10 -3.69 -4.17
N ASN A 137 -2.89 -3.12 -4.08
CA ASN A 137 -1.69 -3.67 -4.68
C ASN A 137 -0.81 -4.32 -3.62
N ASP A 138 -1.04 -5.60 -3.35
CA ASP A 138 -0.23 -6.39 -2.40
C ASP A 138 1.20 -6.62 -2.90
N ARG A 139 1.44 -6.58 -4.22
CA ARG A 139 2.79 -6.63 -4.80
C ARG A 139 3.62 -5.41 -4.40
N PHE A 140 2.99 -4.23 -4.33
CA PHE A 140 3.65 -3.03 -3.82
C PHE A 140 4.11 -3.25 -2.37
N ARG A 141 3.21 -3.68 -1.49
CA ARG A 141 3.53 -4.00 -0.09
C ARG A 141 4.71 -4.96 0.02
N ASP A 142 4.59 -6.11 -0.63
CA ASP A 142 5.55 -7.19 -0.46
C ASP A 142 6.95 -6.83 -1.02
N ASP A 143 7.01 -6.20 -2.20
CA ASP A 143 8.28 -5.81 -2.82
C ASP A 143 8.95 -4.65 -2.06
N MET A 144 8.18 -3.67 -1.55
CA MET A 144 8.71 -2.60 -0.72
C MET A 144 9.24 -3.13 0.63
N CYS A 145 8.49 -4.01 1.30
CA CYS A 145 8.96 -4.63 2.54
C CYS A 145 10.25 -5.45 2.31
N ARG A 146 10.32 -6.26 1.26
CA ARG A 146 11.54 -7.00 0.93
C ARG A 146 12.73 -6.08 0.63
N PHE A 147 12.50 -5.00 -0.09
CA PHE A 147 13.56 -4.05 -0.42
C PHE A 147 14.11 -3.37 0.84
N TRP A 148 13.26 -2.86 1.71
CA TRP A 148 13.68 -2.11 2.88
C TRP A 148 14.14 -2.97 4.05
N LEU A 149 13.52 -4.13 4.26
CA LEU A 149 13.67 -4.91 5.48
C LEU A 149 14.41 -6.24 5.26
N TRP A 150 14.43 -6.77 4.03
CA TRP A 150 15.08 -8.04 3.73
C TRP A 150 16.29 -7.87 2.82
N GLN A 151 17.29 -8.76 2.97
CA GLN A 151 18.47 -8.75 2.09
C GLN A 151 18.16 -9.17 0.65
N SER A 152 17.07 -9.90 0.45
CA SER A 152 16.67 -10.45 -0.84
C SER A 152 15.84 -9.50 -1.74
N GLY A 153 15.58 -8.27 -1.32
CA GLY A 153 14.84 -7.30 -2.13
C GLY A 153 15.68 -6.81 -3.32
N GLU A 154 15.06 -6.70 -4.48
CA GLU A 154 15.72 -6.31 -5.73
C GLU A 154 15.40 -4.85 -6.08
N VAL A 155 16.41 -4.12 -6.54
CA VAL A 155 16.28 -2.72 -7.00
C VAL A 155 15.27 -2.61 -8.16
N GLY A 156 15.27 -3.58 -9.07
CA GLY A 156 14.33 -3.61 -10.22
C GLY A 156 12.88 -3.74 -9.77
N ALA A 157 12.59 -4.63 -8.79
CA ALA A 157 11.24 -4.78 -8.24
C ALA A 157 10.81 -3.51 -7.50
N PHE A 158 11.69 -2.91 -6.70
CA PHE A 158 11.43 -1.61 -6.08
C PHE A 158 11.07 -0.54 -7.12
N ALA A 159 11.86 -0.40 -8.17
CA ALA A 159 11.65 0.61 -9.22
C ALA A 159 10.32 0.40 -9.96
N GLU A 160 9.97 -0.86 -10.29
CA GLU A 160 8.70 -1.19 -10.94
C GLU A 160 7.50 -0.81 -10.06
N ARG A 161 7.56 -1.11 -8.75
CA ARG A 161 6.50 -0.71 -7.80
C ARG A 161 6.44 0.81 -7.64
N PHE A 162 7.60 1.45 -7.49
CA PHE A 162 7.70 2.90 -7.29
C PHE A 162 7.21 3.69 -8.52
N ALA A 163 7.39 3.16 -9.72
CA ALA A 163 6.88 3.73 -10.97
C ALA A 163 5.37 3.48 -11.23
N GLY A 164 4.66 2.78 -10.31
CA GLY A 164 3.21 2.56 -10.42
C GLY A 164 2.80 1.16 -10.87
N SER A 165 3.71 0.17 -10.82
CA SER A 165 3.41 -1.23 -11.16
C SER A 165 2.86 -1.42 -12.58
N SER A 166 3.60 -0.91 -13.57
CA SER A 166 3.18 -0.93 -14.97
C SER A 166 3.01 -2.36 -15.53
N ASP A 167 3.77 -3.31 -15.03
CA ASP A 167 3.68 -4.75 -15.32
C ASP A 167 2.29 -5.35 -14.98
N ILE A 168 1.60 -4.76 -14.00
CA ILE A 168 0.28 -5.19 -13.52
C ILE A 168 -0.83 -4.34 -14.13
N PHE A 169 -0.70 -3.01 -14.06
CA PHE A 169 -1.79 -2.07 -14.32
C PHE A 169 -1.75 -1.40 -15.69
N LYS A 170 -0.61 -1.39 -16.42
CA LYS A 170 -0.52 -0.75 -17.75
C LYS A 170 -1.12 -1.64 -18.83
N ARG A 171 -2.44 -1.85 -18.77
CA ARG A 171 -3.22 -2.67 -19.71
C ARG A 171 -4.50 -1.93 -20.07
N GLU A 172 -4.99 -2.07 -21.31
CA GLU A 172 -6.32 -1.62 -21.74
C GLU A 172 -6.68 -0.18 -21.35
N GLY A 173 -5.70 0.75 -21.47
CA GLY A 173 -5.95 2.16 -21.18
C GLY A 173 -6.01 2.53 -19.69
N ARG A 174 -5.66 1.62 -18.79
CA ARG A 174 -5.60 1.91 -17.36
C ARG A 174 -4.46 2.87 -17.03
N LEU A 175 -4.65 3.65 -16.00
CA LEU A 175 -3.73 4.67 -15.51
C LEU A 175 -3.12 4.24 -14.16
N PRO A 176 -2.03 4.88 -13.71
CA PRO A 176 -1.35 4.51 -12.46
C PRO A 176 -2.25 4.52 -11.23
N HIS A 177 -3.28 5.36 -11.20
CA HIS A 177 -4.24 5.45 -10.09
C HIS A 177 -5.16 4.21 -9.95
N GLY A 178 -5.13 3.28 -10.92
CA GLY A 178 -5.67 1.93 -10.74
C GLY A 178 -4.97 1.14 -9.64
N SER A 179 -3.72 1.48 -9.31
CA SER A 179 -2.97 0.91 -8.20
C SER A 179 -3.20 1.71 -6.92
N LEU A 180 -3.86 1.11 -5.93
CA LEU A 180 -3.88 1.60 -4.56
C LEU A 180 -2.69 0.98 -3.82
N ASN A 181 -1.64 1.77 -3.67
CA ASN A 181 -0.39 1.36 -3.03
C ASN A 181 -0.54 1.37 -1.51
N PHE A 182 -0.06 0.34 -0.83
CA PHE A 182 -0.02 0.31 0.64
C PHE A 182 1.20 -0.49 1.13
N ILE A 183 1.63 -0.21 2.35
CA ILE A 183 2.62 -1.00 3.09
C ILE A 183 1.91 -1.86 4.13
N THR A 184 0.91 -1.30 4.76
CA THR A 184 0.14 -1.86 5.87
C THR A 184 -1.34 -1.64 5.65
N ALA A 185 -2.16 -2.48 6.24
CA ALA A 185 -3.63 -2.39 6.21
C ALA A 185 -4.20 -2.80 7.58
N HIS A 186 -5.52 -2.95 7.69
CA HIS A 186 -6.20 -3.39 8.91
C HIS A 186 -5.83 -4.83 9.34
N ASP A 187 -5.40 -5.65 8.39
CA ASP A 187 -4.80 -6.97 8.59
C ASP A 187 -3.31 -6.93 8.25
N GLY A 188 -2.52 -7.71 8.97
CA GLY A 188 -1.07 -7.65 8.93
C GLY A 188 -0.49 -6.77 10.05
N PHE A 189 0.82 -6.62 10.06
CA PHE A 189 1.52 -5.74 11.02
C PHE A 189 1.25 -4.27 10.71
N THR A 190 1.24 -3.43 11.75
CA THR A 190 1.42 -1.97 11.62
C THR A 190 2.83 -1.66 11.10
N LEU A 191 3.06 -0.44 10.64
CA LEU A 191 4.39 -0.04 10.17
C LEU A 191 5.45 -0.19 11.28
N ARG A 192 5.12 0.18 12.51
CA ARG A 192 5.99 -0.01 13.67
C ARG A 192 6.27 -1.48 13.95
N ASP A 193 5.27 -2.34 13.82
CA ASP A 193 5.44 -3.76 14.07
C ASP A 193 6.23 -4.46 12.97
N LEU A 194 6.17 -4.01 11.71
CA LEU A 194 7.02 -4.47 10.61
C LEU A 194 8.52 -4.32 10.91
N VAL A 195 8.92 -3.28 11.65
CA VAL A 195 10.31 -3.03 12.00
C VAL A 195 10.68 -3.52 13.41
N SER A 196 9.73 -4.14 14.13
CA SER A 196 9.90 -4.52 15.54
C SER A 196 9.70 -6.00 15.83
N TYR A 197 9.04 -6.74 14.92
CA TYR A 197 8.68 -8.14 15.13
C TYR A 197 9.04 -8.99 13.92
N ASN A 198 9.73 -10.12 14.16
CA ASN A 198 9.95 -11.13 13.13
C ASN A 198 8.79 -12.13 13.07
N HIS A 199 8.09 -12.32 14.17
CA HIS A 199 6.98 -13.27 14.29
C HIS A 199 5.72 -12.58 14.82
N LYS A 200 4.55 -13.10 14.42
CA LYS A 200 3.27 -12.64 14.94
C LYS A 200 3.05 -13.04 16.38
N HIS A 201 2.34 -12.21 17.13
CA HIS A 201 1.97 -12.40 18.54
C HIS A 201 0.46 -12.22 18.71
N ASN A 202 -0.33 -13.18 18.19
CA ASN A 202 -1.80 -13.13 18.16
C ASN A 202 -2.44 -13.90 19.32
N ASP A 203 -1.69 -14.26 20.38
CA ASP A 203 -2.19 -15.07 21.51
C ASP A 203 -3.43 -14.45 22.17
N ALA A 204 -3.51 -13.13 22.20
CA ALA A 204 -4.67 -12.39 22.73
C ALA A 204 -5.97 -12.65 21.96
N ASN A 205 -5.92 -13.16 20.74
CA ASN A 205 -7.09 -13.49 19.94
C ASN A 205 -7.74 -14.83 20.35
N GLY A 206 -7.06 -15.65 21.16
CA GLY A 206 -7.60 -16.92 21.64
C GLY A 206 -7.56 -18.07 20.64
N GLU A 207 -6.82 -17.92 19.53
CA GLU A 207 -6.70 -18.89 18.43
C GLU A 207 -5.34 -19.61 18.41
N GLU A 208 -4.63 -19.64 19.54
CA GLU A 208 -3.32 -20.29 19.69
C GLU A 208 -2.27 -19.77 18.69
N ASN A 209 -2.33 -18.47 18.35
CA ASN A 209 -1.45 -17.80 17.38
C ASN A 209 -1.45 -18.44 15.97
N ARG A 210 -2.56 -19.13 15.59
CA ARG A 210 -2.71 -19.75 14.26
C ARG A 210 -3.26 -18.81 13.21
N ASP A 211 -4.03 -17.83 13.62
CA ASP A 211 -4.67 -16.80 12.80
C ASP A 211 -3.67 -15.77 12.25
N GLY A 212 -4.08 -15.00 11.25
CA GLY A 212 -3.25 -13.99 10.59
C GLY A 212 -2.14 -14.57 9.70
N ARG A 213 -1.40 -13.68 9.04
CA ARG A 213 -0.32 -14.06 8.12
C ARG A 213 0.90 -14.59 8.85
N ASN A 214 1.55 -15.62 8.29
CA ASN A 214 2.85 -16.12 8.79
C ASN A 214 4.03 -15.34 8.19
N GLU A 215 3.95 -14.96 6.91
CA GLU A 215 5.00 -14.21 6.21
C GLU A 215 4.63 -12.73 6.13
N ASN A 216 5.33 -11.88 6.89
CA ASN A 216 5.08 -10.44 6.93
C ASN A 216 6.17 -9.64 6.22
N TYR A 217 7.29 -10.27 5.80
CA TYR A 217 8.49 -9.61 5.29
C TYR A 217 9.03 -8.53 6.24
N SER A 218 8.83 -8.75 7.54
CA SER A 218 9.24 -7.86 8.62
C SER A 218 10.68 -8.13 9.08
N TYR A 219 11.28 -7.17 9.78
CA TYR A 219 12.59 -7.33 10.38
C TYR A 219 12.73 -6.52 11.67
N ASN A 220 12.99 -7.18 12.80
CA ASN A 220 13.04 -6.56 14.12
C ASN A 220 14.32 -5.78 14.44
N HIS A 221 15.26 -5.67 13.51
CA HIS A 221 16.58 -5.05 13.68
C HIS A 221 17.41 -5.65 14.82
N GLY A 222 17.18 -6.92 15.16
CA GLY A 222 17.94 -7.68 16.15
C GLY A 222 17.31 -7.72 17.55
N VAL A 223 16.20 -7.01 17.79
CA VAL A 223 15.46 -7.03 19.07
C VAL A 223 13.97 -7.21 18.81
N GLU A 224 13.36 -8.24 19.38
CA GLU A 224 11.93 -8.46 19.29
C GLU A 224 11.17 -7.53 20.24
N GLY A 225 10.10 -6.92 19.75
CA GLY A 225 9.22 -6.03 20.51
C GLY A 225 9.31 -4.56 20.11
N SER A 226 8.17 -3.86 20.22
CA SER A 226 8.04 -2.45 19.84
C SER A 226 8.58 -1.47 20.88
N GLN A 227 8.71 -1.91 22.14
CA GLN A 227 9.21 -1.10 23.24
C GLN A 227 10.61 -1.57 23.62
N LEU A 228 11.56 -0.64 23.64
CA LEU A 228 12.97 -0.89 23.99
C LEU A 228 13.35 -0.10 25.24
N ASP A 229 14.24 -0.68 26.07
CA ASP A 229 14.93 0.07 27.10
C ASP A 229 16.10 0.81 26.44
N LEU A 230 15.93 2.08 26.13
CA LEU A 230 16.90 2.89 25.39
C LEU A 230 18.10 3.37 26.21
N ALA A 231 18.28 2.86 27.43
CA ALA A 231 19.48 3.16 28.25
C ALA A 231 20.76 2.55 27.67
N ASP A 232 20.65 1.57 26.80
CA ASP A 232 21.75 0.89 26.13
C ASP A 232 22.01 1.49 24.74
N GLU A 233 23.28 1.75 24.39
CA GLU A 233 23.68 2.30 23.08
C GLU A 233 23.25 1.39 21.92
N TRP A 234 23.29 0.08 22.12
CA TRP A 234 22.86 -0.87 21.10
C TRP A 234 21.34 -0.78 20.83
N GLN A 235 20.53 -0.70 21.88
CA GLN A 235 19.08 -0.53 21.76
C GLN A 235 18.73 0.82 21.11
N SER A 236 19.49 1.85 21.43
CA SER A 236 19.35 3.16 20.78
C SER A 236 19.68 3.10 19.28
N ALA A 237 20.70 2.32 18.88
CA ALA A 237 21.03 2.10 17.48
C ALA A 237 19.94 1.29 16.75
N VAL A 238 19.37 0.26 17.39
CA VAL A 238 18.24 -0.50 16.88
C VAL A 238 17.03 0.41 16.64
N GLU A 239 16.68 1.24 17.61
CA GLU A 239 15.56 2.18 17.48
C GLU A 239 15.76 3.18 16.33
N ASN A 240 16.97 3.71 16.21
CA ASN A 240 17.30 4.60 15.09
C ASN A 240 17.10 3.91 13.74
N ASN A 241 17.59 2.67 13.59
CA ASN A 241 17.42 1.91 12.34
C ASN A 241 15.95 1.60 12.04
N ARG A 242 15.13 1.33 13.06
CA ARG A 242 13.69 1.17 12.92
C ARG A 242 13.04 2.42 12.35
N VAL A 243 13.29 3.58 12.96
CA VAL A 243 12.75 4.86 12.50
C VAL A 243 13.21 5.20 11.08
N LEU A 244 14.46 4.90 10.72
CA LEU A 244 14.96 5.10 9.37
C LEU A 244 14.27 4.17 8.36
N SER A 245 14.00 2.91 8.73
CA SER A 245 13.26 1.97 7.89
C SER A 245 11.78 2.38 7.73
N GLU A 246 11.12 2.84 8.80
CA GLU A 246 9.77 3.41 8.74
C GLU A 246 9.72 4.61 7.77
N LYS A 247 10.69 5.51 7.84
CA LYS A 247 10.82 6.65 6.89
C LYS A 247 11.05 6.17 5.46
N GLY A 248 11.87 5.14 5.26
CA GLY A 248 12.10 4.55 3.95
C GLY A 248 10.82 4.00 3.32
N LEU A 249 10.05 3.23 4.08
CA LEU A 249 8.77 2.66 3.68
C LEU A 249 7.72 3.75 3.40
N LEU A 250 7.57 4.73 4.32
CA LEU A 250 6.64 5.86 4.14
C LEU A 250 7.03 6.77 2.97
N GLY A 251 8.31 7.08 2.81
CA GLY A 251 8.81 7.85 1.68
C GLY A 251 8.51 7.15 0.35
N SER A 252 8.75 5.84 0.30
CA SER A 252 8.43 5.02 -0.87
C SER A 252 6.93 4.98 -1.16
N LEU A 253 6.08 4.82 -0.15
CA LEU A 253 4.63 4.83 -0.30
C LEU A 253 4.11 6.18 -0.81
N LEU A 254 4.52 7.25 -0.14
CA LEU A 254 3.96 8.59 -0.38
C LEU A 254 4.50 9.24 -1.66
N LEU A 255 5.68 8.84 -2.16
CA LEU A 255 6.30 9.43 -3.35
C LEU A 255 6.30 8.49 -4.56
N ALA A 256 5.72 7.30 -4.46
CA ALA A 256 5.48 6.43 -5.62
C ALA A 256 4.35 6.95 -6.50
N ASN A 257 4.38 6.58 -7.78
CA ASN A 257 3.26 6.75 -8.70
C ASN A 257 2.10 5.82 -8.30
N GLY A 258 0.85 6.27 -8.48
CA GLY A 258 -0.35 5.59 -7.99
C GLY A 258 -0.97 6.29 -6.79
N VAL A 259 -1.97 5.67 -6.16
CA VAL A 259 -2.70 6.23 -5.02
C VAL A 259 -2.17 5.64 -3.71
N PRO A 260 -1.58 6.43 -2.82
CA PRO A 260 -1.10 5.92 -1.53
C PRO A 260 -2.27 5.71 -0.54
N MET A 261 -2.27 4.56 0.15
CA MET A 261 -3.13 4.26 1.29
C MET A 261 -2.26 4.13 2.54
N LEU A 262 -2.54 4.93 3.55
CA LEU A 262 -1.84 4.96 4.83
C LEU A 262 -2.77 4.38 5.91
N LEU A 263 -2.29 3.40 6.67
CA LEU A 263 -3.00 2.91 7.86
C LEU A 263 -2.94 3.97 8.95
N ALA A 264 -4.09 4.26 9.58
CA ALA A 264 -4.16 5.22 10.67
C ALA A 264 -3.25 4.81 11.84
N GLY A 265 -2.36 5.70 12.26
CA GLY A 265 -1.37 5.46 13.31
C GLY A 265 0.04 5.19 12.79
N ASP A 266 0.22 4.75 11.55
CA ASP A 266 1.54 4.51 10.97
C ASP A 266 2.36 5.80 10.86
N GLU A 267 1.68 6.94 10.66
CA GLU A 267 2.30 8.26 10.58
C GLU A 267 3.01 8.70 11.88
N PHE A 268 2.73 8.04 12.99
CA PHE A 268 3.34 8.34 14.28
C PHE A 268 3.86 7.10 15.05
N GLY A 269 3.95 5.94 14.38
CA GLY A 269 4.59 4.75 14.94
C GLY A 269 3.69 3.94 15.88
N ASN A 270 2.38 3.88 15.62
CA ASN A 270 1.45 3.04 16.38
C ASN A 270 1.82 1.56 16.27
N SER A 271 1.79 0.84 17.39
CA SER A 271 2.07 -0.59 17.49
C SER A 271 0.85 -1.34 18.03
N GLN A 272 0.58 -2.49 17.45
CA GLN A 272 -0.36 -3.50 17.95
C GLN A 272 0.37 -4.63 18.70
N TYR A 273 1.62 -4.35 19.14
CA TYR A 273 2.46 -5.27 19.92
C TYR A 273 2.71 -6.62 19.24
N GLY A 274 2.83 -6.61 17.91
CA GLY A 274 3.05 -7.81 17.09
C GLY A 274 1.79 -8.62 16.82
N ASN A 275 0.60 -8.14 17.20
CA ASN A 275 -0.65 -8.73 16.78
C ASN A 275 -0.94 -8.28 15.33
N ASN A 276 -0.87 -9.22 14.37
CA ASN A 276 -1.09 -8.94 12.95
C ASN A 276 -2.48 -9.32 12.45
N ASN A 277 -3.43 -9.57 13.35
CA ASN A 277 -4.81 -9.92 13.03
C ASN A 277 -5.78 -9.46 14.14
N ALA A 278 -5.75 -8.20 14.49
CA ALA A 278 -6.39 -7.65 15.68
C ALA A 278 -7.93 -7.45 15.54
N TYR A 279 -8.59 -8.21 14.66
CA TYR A 279 -10.01 -8.08 14.30
C TYR A 279 -10.98 -8.17 15.50
N CYS A 280 -10.63 -8.94 16.53
CA CYS A 280 -11.47 -9.16 17.72
C CYS A 280 -11.03 -8.35 18.94
N GLN A 281 -10.08 -7.41 18.78
CA GLN A 281 -9.53 -6.60 19.86
C GLN A 281 -10.23 -5.24 19.91
N ASP A 282 -10.92 -4.94 21.01
CA ASP A 282 -11.46 -3.61 21.32
C ASP A 282 -10.82 -3.11 22.63
N ASN A 283 -9.51 -2.88 22.58
CA ASN A 283 -8.68 -2.52 23.73
C ASN A 283 -7.40 -1.79 23.29
N GLU A 284 -6.45 -1.64 24.22
CA GLU A 284 -5.16 -0.96 24.00
C GLU A 284 -4.27 -1.55 22.88
N ILE A 285 -4.59 -2.75 22.38
CA ILE A 285 -3.88 -3.32 21.21
C ILE A 285 -4.21 -2.53 19.96
N THR A 286 -5.48 -2.18 19.76
CA THR A 286 -5.96 -1.47 18.54
C THR A 286 -6.20 0.01 18.72
N TRP A 287 -6.40 0.48 19.96
CA TRP A 287 -6.67 1.90 20.20
C TRP A 287 -5.45 2.75 19.90
N LEU A 288 -5.64 3.82 19.14
CA LEU A 288 -4.58 4.76 18.79
C LEU A 288 -4.19 5.64 19.98
N LYS A 289 -2.90 5.70 20.28
CA LYS A 289 -2.35 6.42 21.45
C LYS A 289 -1.93 7.85 21.03
N TRP A 290 -2.87 8.76 20.96
CA TRP A 290 -2.66 10.14 20.52
C TRP A 290 -1.72 10.96 21.43
N ASN A 291 -1.44 10.53 22.65
CA ASN A 291 -0.57 11.21 23.60
C ASN A 291 0.86 10.64 23.64
N ASP A 292 1.11 9.56 22.93
CA ASP A 292 2.39 8.85 22.92
C ASP A 292 2.73 8.44 21.48
N PHE A 293 3.38 9.36 20.75
CA PHE A 293 3.71 9.13 19.35
C PHE A 293 5.09 9.68 18.97
N ASN A 294 5.67 9.10 17.94
CA ASN A 294 6.95 9.51 17.40
C ASN A 294 6.82 10.82 16.59
N GLN A 295 7.13 11.95 17.22
CA GLN A 295 7.06 13.27 16.59
C GLN A 295 7.93 13.37 15.33
N THR A 296 9.11 12.74 15.33
CA THR A 296 10.04 12.77 14.19
C THR A 296 9.44 12.07 12.96
N LEU A 297 8.77 10.93 13.16
CA LEU A 297 8.10 10.19 12.09
C LEU A 297 6.87 10.96 11.58
N PHE A 298 6.10 11.55 12.49
CA PHE A 298 4.94 12.36 12.15
C PHE A 298 5.30 13.59 11.30
N ASP A 299 6.33 14.31 11.70
CA ASP A 299 6.82 15.48 10.96
C ASP A 299 7.36 15.09 9.58
N PHE A 300 8.08 13.98 9.48
CA PHE A 300 8.53 13.41 8.20
C PHE A 300 7.33 13.09 7.29
N THR A 301 6.32 12.40 7.81
CA THR A 301 5.12 12.03 7.05
C THR A 301 4.39 13.27 6.53
N LYS A 302 4.19 14.28 7.38
CA LYS A 302 3.60 15.57 7.02
C LYS A 302 4.35 16.30 5.90
N GLN A 303 5.68 16.36 6.03
CA GLN A 303 6.54 17.01 5.04
C GLN A 303 6.51 16.25 3.70
N THR A 304 6.52 14.92 3.75
CA THR A 304 6.48 14.06 2.55
C THR A 304 5.13 14.19 1.81
N ILE A 305 4.01 14.25 2.54
CA ILE A 305 2.69 14.53 1.95
C ILE A 305 2.66 15.94 1.30
N ALA A 306 3.23 16.94 1.97
CA ALA A 306 3.31 18.29 1.42
C ALA A 306 4.20 18.35 0.16
N LEU A 307 5.29 17.58 0.15
CA LEU A 307 6.17 17.44 -1.01
C LEU A 307 5.45 16.75 -2.17
N ARG A 308 4.77 15.61 -1.93
CA ARG A 308 3.97 14.92 -2.95
C ARG A 308 3.05 15.88 -3.71
N LYS A 309 2.38 16.79 -3.00
CA LYS A 309 1.48 17.79 -3.59
C LYS A 309 2.17 18.82 -4.48
N LYS A 310 3.50 18.97 -4.37
CA LYS A 310 4.30 19.92 -5.18
C LYS A 310 4.90 19.25 -6.44
N ILE A 311 5.12 17.94 -6.42
CA ILE A 311 5.73 17.21 -7.51
C ILE A 311 4.70 17.00 -8.62
N GLN A 312 4.95 17.60 -9.80
CA GLN A 312 3.99 17.63 -10.91
C GLN A 312 3.65 16.22 -11.41
N SER A 313 4.64 15.38 -11.63
CA SER A 313 4.45 14.00 -12.10
C SER A 313 3.65 13.12 -11.13
N LEU A 314 3.51 13.51 -9.86
CA LEU A 314 2.68 12.82 -8.88
C LEU A 314 1.24 13.38 -8.79
N GLN A 315 0.97 14.52 -9.46
CA GLN A 315 -0.37 15.09 -9.58
C GLN A 315 -1.05 14.74 -10.91
N GLN A 316 -0.28 14.19 -11.86
CA GLN A 316 -0.80 13.79 -13.16
C GLN A 316 -1.22 12.32 -13.13
N GLU A 317 -2.37 12.02 -13.71
CA GLU A 317 -2.84 10.65 -13.93
C GLU A 317 -2.15 10.04 -15.16
N ALA A 318 -0.82 9.96 -15.14
CA ALA A 318 -0.02 9.51 -16.27
C ALA A 318 1.08 8.52 -15.82
N TRP A 319 1.38 7.57 -16.71
CA TRP A 319 2.56 6.73 -16.57
C TRP A 319 3.81 7.58 -16.72
N TRP A 320 4.80 7.35 -15.86
CA TRP A 320 6.10 7.97 -16.00
C TRP A 320 6.80 7.48 -17.27
N SER A 321 7.57 8.36 -17.87
CA SER A 321 8.40 8.13 -19.06
C SER A 321 9.79 8.72 -18.88
N ASP A 322 10.69 8.48 -19.81
CA ASP A 322 12.04 9.05 -19.79
C ASP A 322 12.06 10.59 -19.81
N GLU A 323 10.91 11.23 -20.09
CA GLU A 323 10.78 12.70 -20.07
C GLU A 323 10.65 13.24 -18.64
N ASN A 324 10.10 12.45 -17.71
CA ASN A 324 9.82 12.92 -16.36
C ASN A 324 10.49 12.10 -15.24
N VAL A 325 11.05 10.92 -15.55
CA VAL A 325 11.80 10.13 -14.57
C VAL A 325 13.15 9.68 -15.13
N ALA A 326 14.20 9.83 -14.33
CA ALA A 326 15.50 9.21 -14.60
C ALA A 326 15.92 8.33 -13.42
N TRP A 327 16.31 7.11 -13.73
CA TRP A 327 16.81 6.11 -12.79
C TRP A 327 18.34 6.10 -12.85
N LEU A 328 18.98 6.38 -11.73
CA LEU A 328 20.43 6.56 -11.65
C LEU A 328 21.04 5.61 -10.62
N ASN A 329 22.22 5.14 -10.89
CA ASN A 329 23.03 4.41 -9.91
C ASN A 329 23.67 5.38 -8.90
N THR A 330 24.36 4.86 -7.89
CA THR A 330 25.00 5.66 -6.85
C THR A 330 26.11 6.58 -7.40
N GLY A 331 26.64 6.29 -8.59
CA GLY A 331 27.60 7.12 -9.30
C GLY A 331 26.98 8.29 -10.07
N GLY A 332 25.65 8.47 -10.01
CA GLY A 332 24.94 9.55 -10.74
C GLY A 332 24.77 9.30 -12.23
N ASN A 333 25.02 8.08 -12.70
CA ASN A 333 24.85 7.69 -14.09
C ASN A 333 23.55 6.91 -14.29
N PRO A 334 22.97 6.92 -15.49
CA PRO A 334 21.81 6.08 -15.80
C PRO A 334 22.07 4.61 -15.43
N MET A 335 21.05 3.96 -14.87
CA MET A 335 21.10 2.54 -14.52
C MET A 335 21.37 1.69 -15.74
N THR A 336 22.35 0.80 -15.63
CA THR A 336 22.67 -0.21 -16.64
C THR A 336 21.94 -1.52 -16.37
N LEU A 337 21.97 -2.46 -17.31
CA LEU A 337 21.41 -3.80 -17.09
C LEU A 337 22.09 -4.51 -15.90
N ASP A 338 23.40 -4.32 -15.75
CA ASP A 338 24.14 -4.90 -14.61
C ASP A 338 23.72 -4.27 -13.28
N ASP A 339 23.46 -2.96 -13.24
CA ASP A 339 22.95 -2.28 -12.05
C ASP A 339 21.57 -2.84 -11.66
N TRP A 340 20.66 -3.01 -12.64
CA TRP A 340 19.31 -3.57 -12.40
C TRP A 340 19.31 -5.00 -11.89
N HIS A 341 20.28 -5.81 -12.31
CA HIS A 341 20.40 -7.22 -11.91
C HIS A 341 21.35 -7.47 -10.73
N ASN A 342 21.93 -6.40 -10.18
CA ASN A 342 22.84 -6.52 -9.05
C ASN A 342 22.04 -6.76 -7.75
N ARG A 343 21.97 -8.01 -7.33
CA ARG A 343 21.25 -8.43 -6.12
C ARG A 343 21.87 -7.92 -4.81
N GLU A 344 23.14 -7.52 -4.84
CA GLU A 344 23.84 -6.94 -3.70
C GLU A 344 23.54 -5.44 -3.52
N SER A 345 23.04 -4.78 -4.57
CA SER A 345 22.70 -3.37 -4.51
C SER A 345 21.30 -3.16 -3.91
N LYS A 346 21.21 -2.25 -2.93
CA LYS A 346 19.97 -1.73 -2.36
C LYS A 346 19.98 -0.20 -2.32
N ALA A 347 20.73 0.40 -3.22
CA ALA A 347 20.88 1.83 -3.30
C ALA A 347 20.72 2.30 -4.75
N LEU A 348 19.95 3.36 -4.95
CA LEU A 348 19.71 4.01 -6.24
C LEU A 348 19.32 5.46 -6.04
N GLN A 349 19.34 6.21 -7.14
CA GLN A 349 18.78 7.56 -7.19
C GLN A 349 17.62 7.59 -8.16
N VAL A 350 16.56 8.34 -7.84
CA VAL A 350 15.42 8.58 -8.73
C VAL A 350 15.23 10.06 -8.89
N MET A 351 15.36 10.56 -10.10
CA MET A 351 15.14 11.97 -10.43
C MET A 351 13.78 12.14 -11.08
N LEU A 352 12.91 12.96 -10.48
CA LEU A 352 11.59 13.32 -11.02
C LEU A 352 11.57 14.78 -11.49
N ASP A 353 10.94 14.98 -12.66
CA ASP A 353 10.71 16.30 -13.28
C ASP A 353 12.00 17.11 -13.51
N GLY A 354 13.18 16.44 -13.50
CA GLY A 354 14.49 17.09 -13.52
C GLY A 354 14.78 17.97 -12.30
N LYS A 355 13.89 17.98 -11.32
CA LYS A 355 13.88 18.89 -10.18
C LYS A 355 14.05 18.21 -8.83
N TYR A 356 13.49 17.05 -8.62
CA TYR A 356 13.53 16.32 -7.34
C TYR A 356 14.39 15.08 -7.47
N LEU A 357 15.34 14.92 -6.57
CA LEU A 357 16.24 13.77 -6.55
C LEU A 357 16.05 13.00 -5.24
N PHE A 358 15.64 11.74 -5.34
CA PHE A 358 15.48 10.84 -4.21
C PHE A 358 16.73 9.96 -4.10
N LEU A 359 17.42 10.02 -2.97
CA LEU A 359 18.55 9.14 -2.63
C LEU A 359 18.02 8.04 -1.73
N ILE A 360 18.13 6.81 -2.17
CA ILE A 360 17.55 5.64 -1.52
C ILE A 360 18.64 4.66 -1.19
N ASN A 361 18.80 4.34 0.10
CA ASN A 361 19.69 3.29 0.59
C ASN A 361 18.98 2.45 1.66
N ALA A 362 18.73 1.18 1.36
CA ALA A 362 18.10 0.26 2.30
C ALA A 362 19.10 -0.60 3.10
N LYS A 363 20.40 -0.32 2.99
CA LYS A 363 21.44 -0.97 3.80
C LYS A 363 21.81 -0.16 5.03
N THR A 364 22.27 -0.84 6.05
CA THR A 364 22.83 -0.20 7.26
C THR A 364 24.24 0.36 7.04
N GLU A 365 24.93 -0.10 5.98
CA GLU A 365 26.26 0.39 5.62
C GLU A 365 26.19 1.79 5.00
N PRO A 366 27.20 2.64 5.24
CA PRO A 366 27.28 3.95 4.62
C PRO A 366 27.31 3.87 3.09
N GLN A 367 26.62 4.82 2.43
CA GLN A 367 26.59 4.90 0.99
C GLN A 367 26.86 6.33 0.52
N SER A 368 27.83 6.48 -0.40
CA SER A 368 28.08 7.74 -1.10
C SER A 368 27.28 7.82 -2.39
N PHE A 369 26.61 8.95 -2.61
CA PHE A 369 25.89 9.27 -3.84
C PHE A 369 26.58 10.42 -4.55
N TYR A 370 26.99 10.20 -5.80
CA TYR A 370 27.43 11.26 -6.70
C TYR A 370 26.20 11.82 -7.44
N LEU A 371 25.97 13.11 -7.25
CA LEU A 371 24.74 13.73 -7.73
C LEU A 371 24.86 14.11 -9.22
N PRO A 372 23.77 14.11 -9.98
CA PRO A 372 23.74 14.65 -11.35
C PRO A 372 24.25 16.11 -11.38
N LYS A 373 24.69 16.56 -12.58
CA LYS A 373 25.07 17.96 -12.75
C LYS A 373 23.99 18.91 -12.28
N GLY A 374 24.37 19.90 -11.47
CA GLY A 374 23.46 20.91 -10.95
C GLY A 374 23.80 21.33 -9.52
N LYS A 375 22.99 22.21 -9.00
CA LYS A 375 23.05 22.65 -7.60
C LYS A 375 21.91 22.01 -6.85
N TRP A 376 22.22 21.18 -5.86
CA TRP A 376 21.23 20.41 -5.10
C TRP A 376 21.18 20.87 -3.65
N LYS A 377 19.98 20.89 -3.09
CA LYS A 377 19.71 21.23 -1.68
C LYS A 377 18.84 20.13 -1.06
N LYS A 378 19.18 19.67 0.14
CA LYS A 378 18.31 18.78 0.90
C LYS A 378 17.04 19.52 1.37
N ILE A 379 15.88 18.92 1.14
CA ILE A 379 14.59 19.56 1.51
C ILE A 379 14.42 19.64 3.02
N ALA A 380 14.97 18.69 3.78
CA ALA A 380 14.86 18.66 5.24
C ALA A 380 15.83 19.60 5.98
N GLU A 381 16.81 20.21 5.29
CA GLU A 381 17.81 21.08 5.91
C GLU A 381 17.49 22.58 5.67
N THR A 382 17.65 23.39 6.73
CA THR A 382 17.41 24.83 6.67
C THR A 382 18.59 25.60 6.05
N GLU A 383 19.77 25.00 5.98
CA GLU A 383 20.96 25.65 5.42
C GLU A 383 21.07 25.42 3.91
N ASN A 384 21.39 26.50 3.18
CA ASN A 384 21.61 26.51 1.74
C ASN A 384 23.04 26.03 1.39
N SER A 385 23.35 24.77 1.65
CA SER A 385 24.62 24.19 1.16
C SER A 385 24.41 23.55 -0.21
N MET A 386 25.19 24.01 -1.21
CA MET A 386 25.24 23.33 -2.51
C MET A 386 26.10 22.08 -2.38
N ILE A 387 25.54 20.92 -2.69
CA ILE A 387 26.20 19.63 -2.61
C ILE A 387 26.36 19.00 -4.00
N GLN A 388 27.52 18.40 -4.27
CA GLN A 388 27.79 17.58 -5.47
C GLN A 388 27.88 16.10 -5.14
N GLN A 389 28.07 15.78 -3.87
CA GLN A 389 28.10 14.44 -3.31
C GLN A 389 27.31 14.46 -2.01
N CYS A 390 26.54 13.42 -1.76
CA CYS A 390 25.83 13.22 -0.51
C CYS A 390 26.20 11.86 0.08
N ASP A 391 26.74 11.89 1.28
CA ASP A 391 27.04 10.67 2.03
C ASP A 391 25.93 10.41 3.03
N VAL A 392 25.36 9.22 2.98
CA VAL A 392 24.37 8.75 3.97
C VAL A 392 25.03 7.69 4.84
N SER A 393 24.83 7.79 6.15
CA SER A 393 25.50 6.95 7.14
C SER A 393 24.90 5.54 7.27
N GLY A 394 23.81 5.24 6.62
CA GLY A 394 23.10 3.97 6.69
C GLY A 394 21.78 4.03 5.95
N ILE A 395 20.74 3.37 6.46
CA ILE A 395 19.40 3.37 5.90
C ILE A 395 18.91 4.82 5.69
N ALA A 396 18.51 5.16 4.46
CA ALA A 396 18.12 6.52 4.13
C ALA A 396 17.11 6.59 2.98
N PHE A 397 16.15 7.51 3.14
CA PHE A 397 15.31 8.05 2.07
C PHE A 397 15.44 9.58 2.14
N GLU A 398 16.37 10.13 1.37
CA GLU A 398 16.65 11.57 1.34
C GLU A 398 16.09 12.21 0.09
N VAL A 399 15.59 13.43 0.20
CA VAL A 399 15.07 14.18 -0.95
C VAL A 399 15.83 15.49 -1.10
N LEU A 400 16.31 15.71 -2.32
CA LEU A 400 16.97 16.93 -2.74
C LEU A 400 16.14 17.65 -3.79
N GLU A 401 16.19 18.97 -3.79
CA GLU A 401 15.60 19.85 -4.80
C GLU A 401 16.70 20.53 -5.59
N HIS A 402 16.54 20.55 -6.93
CA HIS A 402 17.41 21.30 -7.82
C HIS A 402 17.16 22.79 -7.64
N MET A 403 18.24 23.54 -7.45
CA MET A 403 18.20 25.00 -7.35
C MET A 403 18.35 25.56 -8.76
N ASP A 404 17.34 26.25 -9.26
CA ASP A 404 17.46 27.04 -10.49
C ASP A 404 18.57 28.07 -10.29
N ASP A 405 19.43 28.29 -11.30
CA ASP A 405 20.33 29.42 -11.26
C ASP A 405 19.45 30.68 -11.23
N GLU A 406 19.42 31.38 -10.09
CA GLU A 406 18.82 32.70 -10.03
C GLU A 406 19.40 33.49 -11.20
N ASN A 407 18.54 34.05 -12.07
CA ASN A 407 18.92 34.91 -13.16
C ASN A 407 20.03 35.86 -12.70
N ASP A 408 21.28 35.57 -13.08
CA ASP A 408 22.30 36.58 -13.13
C ASP A 408 21.75 37.63 -14.10
N GLY A 409 21.15 38.66 -13.53
CA GLY A 409 20.61 39.79 -14.29
C GLY A 409 21.73 40.38 -15.12
N VAL A 410 21.82 39.94 -16.37
CA VAL A 410 22.61 40.64 -17.38
C VAL A 410 21.88 41.93 -17.64
N CYS A 411 22.28 42.97 -16.93
CA CYS A 411 22.01 44.35 -17.26
C CYS A 411 22.67 44.60 -18.65
N TYR A 412 21.87 44.54 -19.72
CA TYR A 412 22.27 45.16 -20.96
C TYR A 412 22.21 46.67 -20.77
N GLU A 413 23.36 47.28 -20.43
CA GLU A 413 23.53 48.72 -20.63
C GLU A 413 23.46 49.00 -22.15
N LYS A 414 22.59 49.94 -22.48
CA LYS A 414 22.40 50.49 -23.82
C LYS A 414 23.54 51.40 -24.19
#